data_3e0d806db34722e7b4988ce74e000649
#
_entry.id   3e0d806db34722e7b4988ce74e000649
#
_cell.length_a   1.000
_cell.length_b   1.000
_cell.length_c   1.000
_cell.angle_alpha   90.00
_cell.angle_beta   90.00
_cell.angle_gamma   90.00
#
_symmetry.space_group_name_H-M   'P 1'
#
loop_
_entity.id
_entity.type
_entity.pdbx_description
1 polymer ?
#
loop_
_entity_poly.entity_id
_entity_poly.type
_entity_poly.pdbx_seq_one_letter_code
_entity_poly.pdbx_strand_id
1 'polypeptide(L)'
;MDYNKVTEWYLKIRDDFKVYTYYVGYDPWNANYWIDQMKEIGFDMIQVRQGAQTMSNPMKQLEADLIDKKVIYNNNPVLKWCLLNTSVFRDTNDNIRPIKGQKQRARIDGAVSLIIAYCVLFEKYNDYINLQGGRAKDE
;
A
#
# COMPACT_ATOMS: atom_id res chain seq x y z
N MET A 1 14.31 -10.76 0.93
CA MET A 1 13.77 -9.89 -0.16
C MET A 1 14.91 -9.13 -0.79
N ASP A 2 14.96 -9.06 -2.10
CA ASP A 2 15.96 -8.27 -2.83
C ASP A 2 15.40 -6.87 -3.09
N TYR A 3 15.78 -5.92 -2.26
CA TYR A 3 15.30 -4.53 -2.36
C TYR A 3 15.75 -3.80 -3.62
N ASN A 4 16.87 -4.21 -4.25
CA ASN A 4 17.31 -3.63 -5.51
C ASN A 4 16.28 -3.89 -6.61
N LYS A 5 15.72 -5.09 -6.67
CA LYS A 5 14.64 -5.43 -7.63
C LYS A 5 13.38 -4.61 -7.39
N VAL A 6 13.08 -4.28 -6.14
CA VAL A 6 11.94 -3.41 -5.81
C VAL A 6 12.18 -2.01 -6.35
N THR A 7 13.38 -1.46 -6.14
CA THR A 7 13.78 -0.15 -6.68
C THR A 7 13.74 -0.15 -8.22
N GLU A 8 14.31 -1.17 -8.87
CA GLU A 8 14.28 -1.32 -10.32
C GLU A 8 12.85 -1.35 -10.86
N TRP A 9 11.93 -2.00 -10.17
CA TRP A 9 10.51 -2.03 -10.57
C TRP A 9 9.87 -0.64 -10.54
N TYR A 10 10.09 0.16 -9.48
CA TYR A 10 9.59 1.54 -9.41
C TYR A 10 10.15 2.41 -10.52
N LEU A 11 11.44 2.28 -10.82
CA LEU A 11 12.09 3.01 -11.91
C LEU A 11 11.52 2.58 -13.26
N LYS A 12 11.31 1.29 -13.45
CA LYS A 12 10.73 0.74 -14.69
C LYS A 12 9.32 1.24 -14.97
N ILE A 13 8.42 1.22 -13.98
CA ILE A 13 7.05 1.73 -14.17
C ILE A 13 7.03 3.23 -14.48
N ARG A 14 7.94 3.99 -13.91
CA ARG A 14 8.12 5.42 -14.22
C ARG A 14 8.59 5.61 -15.67
N ASP A 15 9.64 4.91 -16.06
CA ASP A 15 10.34 5.17 -17.33
C ASP A 15 9.61 4.55 -18.52
N ASP A 16 9.10 3.31 -18.39
CA ASP A 16 8.46 2.56 -19.49
C ASP A 16 6.97 2.92 -19.63
N PHE A 17 6.26 3.10 -18.50
CA PHE A 17 4.81 3.29 -18.50
C PHE A 17 4.37 4.71 -18.15
N LYS A 18 5.31 5.60 -17.80
CA LYS A 18 5.05 6.98 -17.38
C LYS A 18 4.11 7.06 -16.16
N VAL A 19 4.18 6.06 -15.29
CA VAL A 19 3.47 6.03 -14.01
C VAL A 19 4.34 6.64 -12.94
N TYR A 20 3.95 7.83 -12.47
CA TYR A 20 4.69 8.57 -11.46
C TYR A 20 4.14 8.25 -10.08
N THR A 21 5.02 7.76 -9.20
CA THR A 21 4.69 7.47 -7.80
C THR A 21 4.90 8.72 -6.97
N TYR A 22 3.84 9.23 -6.34
CA TYR A 22 3.95 10.41 -5.46
C TYR A 22 4.51 10.04 -4.09
N TYR A 23 4.02 8.98 -3.49
CA TYR A 23 4.42 8.52 -2.17
C TYR A 23 4.59 7.01 -2.15
N VAL A 24 5.56 6.53 -1.38
CA VAL A 24 5.78 5.10 -1.14
C VAL A 24 5.63 4.83 0.35
N GLY A 25 4.61 4.07 0.73
CA GLY A 25 4.43 3.60 2.09
C GLY A 25 5.36 2.43 2.42
N TYR A 26 5.91 2.42 3.62
CA TYR A 26 6.76 1.33 4.09
C TYR A 26 6.52 0.98 5.55
N ASP A 27 6.74 -0.29 5.88
CA ASP A 27 6.83 -0.76 7.25
C ASP A 27 8.22 -0.42 7.83
N PRO A 28 8.31 0.18 9.03
CA PRO A 28 9.59 0.58 9.63
C PRO A 28 10.56 -0.57 9.94
N TRP A 29 10.09 -1.83 9.95
CA TRP A 29 10.91 -2.98 10.29
C TRP A 29 11.80 -3.42 9.13
N ASN A 30 13.13 -3.46 9.35
CA ASN A 30 14.14 -4.07 8.47
C ASN A 30 14.38 -3.42 7.08
N ALA A 31 13.99 -2.17 6.84
CA ALA A 31 14.13 -1.57 5.52
C ALA A 31 14.96 -0.27 5.47
N ASN A 32 15.66 0.11 6.53
CA ASN A 32 16.31 1.43 6.64
C ASN A 32 17.24 1.75 5.47
N TYR A 33 18.11 0.83 5.06
CA TYR A 33 19.03 1.06 3.94
C TYR A 33 18.28 1.30 2.62
N TRP A 34 17.25 0.53 2.35
CA TRP A 34 16.44 0.69 1.14
C TRP A 34 15.67 2.01 1.12
N ILE A 35 15.16 2.44 2.28
CA ILE A 35 14.46 3.71 2.42
C ILE A 35 15.37 4.88 2.06
N ASP A 36 16.60 4.90 2.56
CA ASP A 36 17.57 5.94 2.26
C ASP A 36 17.93 5.95 0.77
N GLN A 37 18.14 4.79 0.17
CA GLN A 37 18.37 4.65 -1.26
C GLN A 37 17.19 5.23 -2.09
N MET A 38 15.97 4.91 -1.73
CA MET A 38 14.77 5.41 -2.42
C MET A 38 14.63 6.93 -2.31
N LYS A 39 14.94 7.50 -1.13
CA LYS A 39 14.97 8.96 -0.91
C LYS A 39 16.03 9.64 -1.76
N GLU A 40 17.23 9.07 -1.87
CA GLU A 40 18.31 9.58 -2.70
C GLU A 40 17.94 9.62 -4.20
N ILE A 41 17.14 8.65 -4.65
CA ILE A 41 16.63 8.60 -6.03
C ILE A 41 15.51 9.62 -6.24
N GLY A 42 14.88 10.14 -5.18
CA GLY A 42 13.85 11.17 -5.24
C GLY A 42 12.43 10.70 -4.93
N PHE A 43 12.27 9.51 -4.34
CA PHE A 43 10.97 9.04 -3.86
C PHE A 43 10.63 9.59 -2.48
N ASP A 44 9.38 10.01 -2.30
CA ASP A 44 8.84 10.41 -1.01
C ASP A 44 8.37 9.18 -0.23
N MET A 45 9.10 8.86 0.84
CA MET A 45 8.90 7.66 1.64
C MET A 45 8.08 7.98 2.90
N ILE A 46 6.95 7.28 3.07
CA ILE A 46 6.03 7.47 4.19
C ILE A 46 6.03 6.23 5.09
N GLN A 47 6.39 6.44 6.35
CA GLN A 47 6.35 5.37 7.35
C GLN A 47 4.91 5.05 7.73
N VAL A 48 4.53 3.78 7.62
CA VAL A 48 3.22 3.27 8.04
C VAL A 48 3.42 2.23 9.14
N ARG A 49 3.02 2.57 10.35
CA ARG A 49 3.07 1.63 11.47
C ARG A 49 1.96 0.60 11.34
N GLN A 50 2.32 -0.67 11.45
CA GLN A 50 1.34 -1.75 11.47
C GLN A 50 0.66 -1.80 12.86
N GLY A 51 -0.65 -1.62 12.87
CA GLY A 51 -1.45 -1.64 14.09
C GLY A 51 -2.89 -1.24 13.82
N ALA A 52 -3.79 -1.60 14.73
CA ALA A 52 -5.22 -1.37 14.55
C ALA A 52 -5.57 0.13 14.47
N GLN A 53 -4.88 0.99 15.22
CA GLN A 53 -5.13 2.44 15.15
C GLN A 53 -4.82 3.04 13.79
N THR A 54 -3.73 2.61 13.15
CA THR A 54 -3.29 3.13 11.84
C THR A 54 -4.07 2.51 10.70
N MET A 55 -4.30 1.20 10.76
CA MET A 55 -4.80 0.41 9.63
C MET A 55 -6.32 0.26 9.58
N SER A 56 -7.03 0.49 10.70
CA SER A 56 -8.45 0.17 10.81
C SER A 56 -9.31 0.88 9.75
N ASN A 57 -9.28 2.19 9.70
CA ASN A 57 -10.13 2.94 8.75
C ASN A 57 -9.74 2.69 7.29
N PRO A 58 -8.45 2.69 6.90
CA PRO A 58 -8.04 2.28 5.56
C PRO A 58 -8.50 0.87 5.18
N MET A 59 -8.42 -0.10 6.08
CA MET A 59 -8.89 -1.47 5.83
C MET A 59 -10.40 -1.54 5.62
N LYS A 60 -11.18 -0.85 6.43
CA LYS A 60 -12.65 -0.79 6.29
C LYS A 60 -13.04 -0.18 4.94
N GLN A 61 -12.33 0.86 4.51
CA GLN A 61 -12.56 1.46 3.20
C GLN A 61 -12.13 0.52 2.07
N LEU A 62 -10.97 -0.13 2.19
CA LEU A 62 -10.52 -1.12 1.21
C LEU A 62 -11.53 -2.26 1.05
N GLU A 63 -12.08 -2.78 2.14
CA GLU A 63 -13.11 -3.82 2.09
C GLU A 63 -14.35 -3.35 1.32
N ALA A 64 -14.85 -2.16 1.63
CA ALA A 64 -15.97 -1.56 0.93
C ALA A 64 -15.68 -1.38 -0.58
N ASP A 65 -14.49 -0.88 -0.91
CA ASP A 65 -14.06 -0.65 -2.29
C ASP A 65 -13.87 -1.95 -3.08
N LEU A 66 -13.43 -3.03 -2.43
CA LEU A 66 -13.35 -4.36 -3.03
C LEU A 66 -14.75 -4.92 -3.34
N ILE A 67 -15.69 -4.77 -2.41
CA ILE A 67 -17.09 -5.17 -2.60
C ILE A 67 -17.72 -4.38 -3.74
N ASP A 68 -17.51 -3.08 -3.78
CA ASP A 68 -18.02 -2.17 -4.80
C ASP A 68 -17.28 -2.26 -6.15
N LYS A 69 -16.27 -3.14 -6.24
CA LYS A 69 -15.43 -3.33 -7.44
C LYS A 69 -14.69 -2.05 -7.90
N LYS A 70 -14.36 -1.18 -6.97
CA LYS A 70 -13.58 0.05 -7.22
C LYS A 70 -12.09 -0.20 -7.29
N VAL A 71 -11.60 -1.31 -6.72
CA VAL A 71 -10.20 -1.70 -6.77
C VAL A 71 -9.93 -2.51 -8.04
N ILE A 72 -9.16 -1.93 -8.95
CA ILE A 72 -8.78 -2.58 -10.21
C ILE A 72 -7.42 -3.24 -10.02
N TYR A 73 -7.40 -4.54 -9.80
CA TYR A 73 -6.16 -5.32 -9.63
C TYR A 73 -5.95 -6.38 -10.70
N ASN A 74 -6.72 -6.30 -11.80
CA ASN A 74 -6.67 -7.18 -12.96
C ASN A 74 -6.75 -8.69 -12.63
N ASN A 75 -7.44 -9.03 -11.52
CA ASN A 75 -7.54 -10.40 -11.02
C ASN A 75 -6.18 -11.09 -10.82
N ASN A 76 -5.14 -10.30 -10.46
CA ASN A 76 -3.82 -10.86 -10.18
C ASN A 76 -3.95 -12.02 -9.19
N PRO A 77 -3.57 -13.25 -9.56
CA PRO A 77 -3.82 -14.43 -8.74
C PRO A 77 -3.06 -14.44 -7.42
N VAL A 78 -1.86 -13.84 -7.39
CA VAL A 78 -1.05 -13.74 -6.17
C VAL A 78 -1.69 -12.77 -5.18
N LEU A 79 -2.11 -11.59 -5.64
CA LEU A 79 -2.80 -10.63 -4.78
C LEU A 79 -4.14 -11.19 -4.28
N LYS A 80 -4.92 -11.82 -5.14
CA LYS A 80 -6.16 -12.48 -4.77
C LYS A 80 -5.93 -13.55 -3.69
N TRP A 81 -4.90 -14.37 -3.86
CA TRP A 81 -4.53 -15.38 -2.89
C TRP A 81 -4.13 -14.75 -1.54
N CYS A 82 -3.34 -13.67 -1.54
CA CYS A 82 -2.98 -12.94 -0.32
C CYS A 82 -4.22 -12.37 0.38
N LEU A 83 -5.15 -11.77 -0.35
CA LEU A 83 -6.40 -11.24 0.21
C LEU A 83 -7.24 -12.35 0.85
N LEU A 84 -7.39 -13.51 0.19
CA LEU A 84 -8.13 -14.65 0.71
C LEU A 84 -7.49 -15.28 1.95
N ASN A 85 -6.17 -15.16 2.11
CA ASN A 85 -5.43 -15.63 3.29
C ASN A 85 -5.48 -14.66 4.46
N THR A 86 -5.95 -13.43 4.25
CA THR A 86 -5.98 -12.39 5.27
C THR A 86 -7.23 -12.54 6.13
N SER A 87 -7.02 -12.65 7.42
CA SER A 87 -8.05 -12.56 8.44
C SER A 87 -7.96 -11.21 9.15
N VAL A 88 -8.96 -10.90 9.95
CA VAL A 88 -9.06 -9.62 10.64
C VAL A 88 -9.03 -9.87 12.15
N PHE A 89 -8.13 -9.19 12.84
CA PHE A 89 -8.19 -9.06 14.29
C PHE A 89 -8.98 -7.79 14.62
N ARG A 90 -9.92 -7.89 15.55
CA ARG A 90 -10.74 -6.78 16.03
C ARG A 90 -10.51 -6.57 17.52
N ASP A 91 -10.16 -5.35 17.90
CA ASP A 91 -10.00 -4.98 19.30
C ASP A 91 -11.35 -4.59 19.96
N THR A 92 -11.30 -4.27 21.25
CA THR A 92 -12.48 -3.88 22.03
C THR A 92 -13.09 -2.54 21.60
N ASN A 93 -12.34 -1.70 20.88
CA ASN A 93 -12.78 -0.41 20.34
C ASN A 93 -13.25 -0.48 18.86
N ASP A 94 -13.47 -1.70 18.36
CA ASP A 94 -13.86 -1.95 16.97
C ASP A 94 -12.79 -1.55 15.93
N ASN A 95 -11.54 -1.40 16.34
CA ASN A 95 -10.42 -1.22 15.42
C ASN A 95 -9.96 -2.56 14.88
N ILE A 96 -9.61 -2.59 13.60
CA ILE A 96 -9.19 -3.80 12.92
C ILE A 96 -7.75 -3.70 12.41
N ARG A 97 -7.08 -4.84 12.33
CA ARG A 97 -5.78 -4.99 11.67
C ARG A 97 -5.71 -6.34 10.96
N PRO A 98 -4.87 -6.45 9.93
CA PRO A 98 -4.72 -7.72 9.23
C PRO A 98 -3.94 -8.73 10.07
N ILE A 99 -4.38 -9.97 10.04
CA ILE A 99 -3.65 -11.11 10.59
C ILE A 99 -3.62 -12.24 9.57
N LYS A 100 -2.57 -13.04 9.67
CA LYS A 100 -2.44 -14.24 8.88
C LYS A 100 -3.44 -15.30 9.37
N GLY A 101 -4.15 -15.93 8.44
CA GLY A 101 -5.01 -17.06 8.75
C GLY A 101 -4.24 -18.29 9.26
N GLN A 102 -4.97 -19.30 9.72
CA GLN A 102 -4.40 -20.48 10.41
C GLN A 102 -3.57 -21.43 9.52
N LYS A 103 -3.61 -21.29 8.19
CA LYS A 103 -2.86 -22.15 7.28
C LYS A 103 -1.37 -21.83 7.35
N GLN A 104 -0.52 -22.83 7.65
CA GLN A 104 0.93 -22.66 7.81
C GLN A 104 1.63 -21.97 6.63
N ARG A 105 1.19 -22.22 5.40
CA ARG A 105 1.78 -21.66 4.17
C ARG A 105 1.11 -20.38 3.67
N ALA A 106 0.13 -19.87 4.41
CA ALA A 106 -0.56 -18.65 4.02
C ALA A 106 0.39 -17.45 4.04
N ARG A 107 0.32 -16.61 3.03
CA ARG A 107 1.00 -15.31 2.94
C ARG A 107 -0.03 -14.22 2.77
N ILE A 108 0.24 -13.08 3.36
CA ILE A 108 -0.62 -11.90 3.30
C ILE A 108 0.14 -10.65 2.85
N ASP A 109 1.39 -10.81 2.41
CA ASP A 109 2.27 -9.68 2.08
C ASP A 109 1.65 -8.74 1.04
N GLY A 110 1.01 -9.29 0.00
CA GLY A 110 0.31 -8.49 -1.00
C GLY A 110 -0.88 -7.71 -0.43
N ALA A 111 -1.66 -8.33 0.45
CA ALA A 111 -2.77 -7.66 1.13
C ALA A 111 -2.28 -6.54 2.06
N VAL A 112 -1.22 -6.80 2.84
CA VAL A 112 -0.59 -5.80 3.72
C VAL A 112 -0.04 -4.63 2.91
N SER A 113 0.63 -4.90 1.78
CA SER A 113 1.13 -3.85 0.88
C SER A 113 0.00 -2.97 0.35
N LEU A 114 -1.14 -3.57 -0.04
CA LEU A 114 -2.31 -2.83 -0.48
C LEU A 114 -2.92 -1.97 0.65
N ILE A 115 -2.98 -2.51 1.87
CA ILE A 115 -3.45 -1.77 3.05
C ILE A 115 -2.52 -0.60 3.35
N ILE A 116 -1.20 -0.78 3.27
CA ILE A 116 -0.21 0.29 3.44
C ILE A 116 -0.44 1.40 2.40
N ALA A 117 -0.68 1.04 1.15
CA ALA A 117 -1.03 2.01 0.12
C ALA A 117 -2.31 2.80 0.45
N TYR A 118 -3.33 2.16 0.99
CA TYR A 118 -4.54 2.82 1.47
C TYR A 118 -4.27 3.74 2.68
N CYS A 119 -3.40 3.35 3.60
CA CYS A 119 -2.99 4.21 4.71
C CYS A 119 -2.31 5.49 4.21
N VAL A 120 -1.42 5.38 3.23
CA VAL A 120 -0.76 6.52 2.60
C VAL A 120 -1.77 7.41 1.87
N LEU A 121 -2.70 6.80 1.12
CA LEU A 121 -3.75 7.53 0.43
C LEU A 121 -4.62 8.34 1.42
N PHE A 122 -4.97 7.77 2.55
CA PHE A 122 -5.75 8.46 3.60
C PHE A 122 -4.98 9.64 4.19
N GLU A 123 -3.70 9.43 4.51
CA GLU A 123 -2.83 10.47 5.09
C GLU A 123 -2.57 11.62 4.10
N LYS A 124 -2.38 11.30 2.82
CA LYS A 124 -1.97 12.23 1.76
C LYS A 124 -3.08 12.56 0.76
N TYR A 125 -4.32 12.27 1.09
CA TYR A 125 -5.44 12.43 0.17
C TYR A 125 -5.58 13.85 -0.39
N ASN A 126 -5.49 14.87 0.46
CA ASN A 126 -5.60 16.27 0.04
C ASN A 126 -4.45 16.69 -0.88
N ASP A 127 -3.23 16.24 -0.58
CA ASP A 127 -2.07 16.50 -1.43
C ASP A 127 -2.26 15.86 -2.81
N TYR A 128 -2.72 14.61 -2.85
CA TYR A 128 -3.02 13.90 -4.09
C TYR A 128 -4.09 14.60 -4.93
N ILE A 129 -5.19 15.02 -4.33
CA ILE A 129 -6.27 15.73 -5.03
C ILE A 129 -5.78 17.09 -5.57
N ASN A 130 -4.98 17.83 -4.81
CA ASN A 130 -4.40 19.10 -5.25
C ASN A 130 -3.46 18.92 -6.44
N LEU A 131 -2.64 17.87 -6.45
CA LEU A 131 -1.78 17.53 -7.58
C LEU A 131 -2.58 17.17 -8.84
N GLN A 132 -3.68 16.46 -8.70
CA GLN A 132 -4.61 16.14 -9.79
C GLN A 132 -5.30 17.43 -10.32
N GLY A 133 -5.77 18.30 -9.43
CA GLY A 133 -6.42 19.57 -9.79
C GLY A 133 -5.47 20.56 -10.49
N GLY A 134 -4.18 20.58 -10.13
CA GLY A 134 -3.16 21.38 -10.79
C GLY A 134 -2.93 20.97 -12.25
N ARG A 135 -2.90 19.67 -12.53
CA ARG A 135 -2.75 19.16 -13.90
C ARG A 135 -3.94 19.46 -14.81
N ALA A 136 -5.15 19.43 -14.28
CA ALA A 136 -6.36 19.76 -15.05
C ALA A 136 -6.47 21.23 -15.44
N LYS A 137 -5.68 22.13 -14.82
CA LYS A 137 -5.64 23.56 -15.15
C LYS A 137 -4.58 23.92 -16.19
N ASP A 138 -3.61 23.05 -16.39
CA ASP A 138 -2.48 23.25 -17.32
C ASP A 138 -2.73 22.58 -18.70
N GLU A 139 -3.81 21.86 -18.84
CA GLU A 139 -4.33 21.32 -20.11
C GLU A 139 -5.38 22.25 -20.73
#